data_c23da0f2398ed9174f3070278029d626
#
_entry.id   c23da0f2398ed9174f3070278029d626
#
_cell.length_a   1.000
_cell.length_b   1.000
_cell.length_c   1.000
_cell.angle_alpha   90.00
_cell.angle_beta   90.00
_cell.angle_gamma   90.00
#
_symmetry.space_group_name_H-M   'P 1'
#
loop_
_entity.id
_entity.type
_entity.pdbx_description
1 polymer ?
#
loop_
_entity_poly.entity_id
_entity_poly.type
_entity_poly.pdbx_seq_one_letter_code
_entity_poly.pdbx_strand_id
1 'polypeptide(L)'
;MSRVPKVIETVKQVFGREPGKSVNPDEAVAIGAAIQGGVLAGSVTDILLLDVTPLSLGIETLGGVFTRLINRNTTIPTKKSQVFSTAADGQTQVQIKVFQGERELVRDNKLLGDFNLHGLPPAPKGVPQIEVSFDIDADGIVNVGAKDKATGRDQSMSIVASSGLSKDEIENMIRDSEKFAEADRKKKEQIEATNHAESVISETEKNMEEFKGQLDASEADKIKEQITKLREVLAKGDNVEAEEIKKDVSELQQGSLKLFEMVYK
;
A
#
# COMPACT_ATOMS: atom_id res chain seq x y z
N MET A 1 0.91 -22.89 31.01
CA MET A 1 2.18 -22.43 30.41
C MET A 1 3.15 -21.95 31.48
N SER A 2 2.77 -21.04 32.37
CA SER A 2 3.66 -20.43 33.40
C SER A 2 4.30 -21.44 34.39
N ARG A 3 3.76 -22.64 34.52
CA ARG A 3 4.30 -23.72 35.37
C ARG A 3 5.20 -24.73 34.64
N VAL A 4 5.40 -24.54 33.32
CA VAL A 4 6.23 -25.49 32.52
C VAL A 4 7.70 -25.12 32.68
N PRO A 5 8.57 -26.00 33.19
CA PRO A 5 9.97 -25.70 33.45
C PRO A 5 10.71 -25.23 32.20
N LYS A 6 10.42 -25.80 31.03
CA LYS A 6 11.06 -25.41 29.76
C LYS A 6 10.73 -23.97 29.35
N VAL A 7 9.52 -23.49 29.62
CA VAL A 7 9.13 -22.09 29.38
C VAL A 7 9.93 -21.16 30.30
N ILE A 8 10.09 -21.52 31.57
CA ILE A 8 10.89 -20.73 32.52
C ILE A 8 12.36 -20.66 32.08
N GLU A 9 12.94 -21.79 31.67
CA GLU A 9 14.30 -21.86 31.15
C GLU A 9 14.47 -20.99 29.88
N THR A 10 13.53 -21.08 28.94
CA THR A 10 13.59 -20.28 27.70
C THR A 10 13.48 -18.78 27.99
N VAL A 11 12.59 -18.36 28.88
CA VAL A 11 12.47 -16.96 29.30
C VAL A 11 13.78 -16.46 29.92
N LYS A 12 14.40 -17.28 30.80
CA LYS A 12 15.70 -16.96 31.38
C LYS A 12 16.80 -16.81 30.33
N GLN A 13 16.84 -17.69 29.33
CA GLN A 13 17.81 -17.62 28.22
C GLN A 13 17.62 -16.36 27.37
N VAL A 14 16.38 -16.04 27.02
CA VAL A 14 16.06 -14.89 26.14
C VAL A 14 16.28 -13.54 26.84
N PHE A 15 15.83 -13.43 28.10
CA PHE A 15 15.83 -12.15 28.82
C PHE A 15 17.01 -11.98 29.82
N GLY A 16 17.82 -13.01 30.03
CA GLY A 16 18.93 -13.01 30.98
C GLY A 16 18.49 -12.87 32.44
N ARG A 17 17.21 -13.07 32.74
CA ARG A 17 16.61 -12.91 34.09
C ARG A 17 15.65 -14.04 34.40
N GLU A 18 15.54 -14.38 35.70
CA GLU A 18 14.48 -15.28 36.16
C GLU A 18 13.11 -14.63 35.97
N PRO A 19 12.10 -15.38 35.47
CA PRO A 19 10.74 -14.86 35.41
C PRO A 19 10.18 -14.61 36.81
N GLY A 20 9.40 -13.55 36.93
CA GLY A 20 8.72 -13.21 38.16
C GLY A 20 7.70 -14.27 38.57
N LYS A 21 7.61 -14.56 39.87
CA LYS A 21 6.67 -15.52 40.45
C LYS A 21 5.65 -14.85 41.41
N SER A 22 5.53 -13.53 41.36
CA SER A 22 4.72 -12.72 42.25
C SER A 22 3.21 -12.82 41.97
N VAL A 23 2.83 -13.27 40.76
CA VAL A 23 1.44 -13.40 40.35
C VAL A 23 1.08 -14.88 40.30
N ASN A 24 -0.05 -15.25 40.96
CA ASN A 24 -0.61 -16.59 40.86
C ASN A 24 -1.08 -16.86 39.41
N PRO A 25 -0.57 -17.89 38.73
CA PRO A 25 -0.95 -18.19 37.34
C PRO A 25 -2.46 -18.44 37.15
N ASP A 26 -3.19 -18.89 38.17
CA ASP A 26 -4.61 -19.16 38.08
C ASP A 26 -5.44 -17.87 38.15
N GLU A 27 -4.89 -16.81 38.74
CA GLU A 27 -5.52 -15.49 38.88
C GLU A 27 -4.98 -14.44 37.88
N ALA A 28 -3.93 -14.78 37.15
CA ALA A 28 -3.20 -13.83 36.30
C ALA A 28 -4.11 -13.10 35.28
N VAL A 29 -5.07 -13.81 34.69
CA VAL A 29 -6.02 -13.23 33.70
C VAL A 29 -6.99 -12.26 34.40
N ALA A 30 -7.53 -12.64 35.57
CA ALA A 30 -8.45 -11.78 36.33
C ALA A 30 -7.77 -10.51 36.86
N ILE A 31 -6.53 -10.66 37.36
CA ILE A 31 -5.71 -9.52 37.82
C ILE A 31 -5.39 -8.60 36.66
N GLY A 32 -4.99 -9.14 35.50
CA GLY A 32 -4.70 -8.37 34.30
C GLY A 32 -5.93 -7.60 33.80
N ALA A 33 -7.10 -8.22 33.79
CA ALA A 33 -8.34 -7.56 33.42
C ALA A 33 -8.72 -6.43 34.39
N ALA A 34 -8.53 -6.63 35.69
CA ALA A 34 -8.79 -5.61 36.72
C ALA A 34 -7.84 -4.41 36.58
N ILE A 35 -6.54 -4.66 36.32
CA ILE A 35 -5.55 -3.61 36.05
C ILE A 35 -5.94 -2.82 34.80
N GLN A 36 -6.27 -3.49 33.70
CA GLN A 36 -6.70 -2.84 32.46
C GLN A 36 -7.97 -2.00 32.65
N GLY A 37 -8.94 -2.51 33.40
CA GLY A 37 -10.11 -1.74 33.83
C GLY A 37 -9.75 -0.49 34.63
N GLY A 38 -8.77 -0.57 35.51
CA GLY A 38 -8.23 0.56 36.26
C GLY A 38 -7.53 1.60 35.37
N VAL A 39 -6.79 1.16 34.33
CA VAL A 39 -6.18 2.05 33.34
C VAL A 39 -7.25 2.79 32.54
N LEU A 40 -8.27 2.08 32.06
CA LEU A 40 -9.39 2.67 31.30
C LEU A 40 -10.21 3.65 32.15
N ALA A 41 -10.36 3.38 33.45
CA ALA A 41 -11.03 4.27 34.39
C ALA A 41 -10.15 5.45 34.85
N GLY A 42 -8.87 5.51 34.45
CA GLY A 42 -7.93 6.54 34.84
C GLY A 42 -7.42 6.46 36.29
N SER A 43 -7.69 5.35 36.97
CA SER A 43 -7.24 5.10 38.37
C SER A 43 -5.84 4.48 38.46
N VAL A 44 -5.36 3.90 37.36
CA VAL A 44 -3.99 3.36 37.17
C VAL A 44 -3.32 4.13 36.07
N THR A 45 -2.26 4.87 36.36
CA THR A 45 -1.58 5.77 35.41
C THR A 45 -0.13 5.38 35.10
N ASP A 46 0.43 4.45 35.87
CA ASP A 46 1.82 4.01 35.79
C ASP A 46 2.03 2.74 34.95
N ILE A 47 0.95 2.19 34.40
CA ILE A 47 0.98 1.02 33.53
C ILE A 47 0.46 1.41 32.14
N LEU A 48 1.27 1.14 31.11
CA LEU A 48 0.92 1.32 29.72
C LEU A 48 0.96 -0.02 29.02
N LEU A 49 -0.21 -0.50 28.55
CA LEU A 49 -0.31 -1.62 27.64
C LEU A 49 -0.55 -1.08 26.23
N LEU A 50 0.37 -1.37 25.35
CA LEU A 50 0.25 -1.05 23.93
C LEU A 50 0.04 -2.35 23.15
N ASP A 51 -0.96 -2.36 22.29
CA ASP A 51 -1.17 -3.40 21.31
C ASP A 51 -0.62 -2.97 19.95
N VAL A 52 -0.40 -3.91 19.05
CA VAL A 52 0.16 -3.66 17.72
C VAL A 52 -0.62 -4.41 16.65
N THR A 53 -0.57 -3.90 15.43
CA THR A 53 -1.10 -4.61 14.27
C THR A 53 -0.22 -5.82 13.95
N PRO A 54 -0.78 -7.04 13.82
CA PRO A 54 0.01 -8.25 13.54
C PRO A 54 0.56 -8.30 12.12
N LEU A 55 -0.13 -7.67 11.15
CA LEU A 55 0.20 -7.61 9.74
C LEU A 55 -0.05 -6.20 9.19
N SER A 56 0.62 -5.87 8.12
CA SER A 56 0.43 -4.60 7.40
C SER A 56 -0.96 -4.52 6.77
N LEU A 57 -1.51 -3.31 6.72
CA LEU A 57 -2.78 -2.96 6.12
C LEU A 57 -2.57 -1.95 4.99
N GLY A 58 -3.28 -2.13 3.90
CA GLY A 58 -3.18 -1.25 2.74
C GLY A 58 -4.25 -1.50 1.71
N ILE A 59 -4.07 -0.90 0.56
CA ILE A 59 -5.02 -0.98 -0.56
C ILE A 59 -4.36 -1.49 -1.84
N GLU A 60 -5.19 -1.96 -2.77
CA GLU A 60 -4.76 -2.22 -4.14
C GLU A 60 -4.56 -0.91 -4.90
N THR A 61 -3.42 -0.80 -5.57
CA THR A 61 -3.13 0.26 -6.52
C THR A 61 -2.89 -0.30 -7.92
N LEU A 62 -2.71 0.57 -8.91
CA LEU A 62 -2.63 0.22 -10.33
C LEU A 62 -1.65 -0.93 -10.59
N GLY A 63 -2.14 -1.98 -11.29
CA GLY A 63 -1.34 -3.17 -11.59
C GLY A 63 -1.38 -4.25 -10.51
N GLY A 64 -2.28 -4.15 -9.51
CA GLY A 64 -2.41 -5.13 -8.44
C GLY A 64 -1.29 -5.04 -7.39
N VAL A 65 -0.66 -3.87 -7.27
CA VAL A 65 0.37 -3.60 -6.25
C VAL A 65 -0.30 -3.35 -4.90
N PHE A 66 0.26 -3.93 -3.85
CA PHE A 66 -0.15 -3.68 -2.47
C PHE A 66 0.56 -2.45 -1.90
N THR A 67 -0.18 -1.35 -1.75
CA THR A 67 0.33 -0.13 -1.15
C THR A 67 -0.03 -0.10 0.33
N ARG A 68 1.00 -0.24 1.19
CA ARG A 68 0.86 -0.26 2.64
C ARG A 68 0.64 1.14 3.18
N LEU A 69 -0.42 1.34 3.98
CA LEU A 69 -0.66 2.57 4.75
C LEU A 69 -0.25 2.39 6.21
N ILE A 70 -0.48 1.20 6.78
CA ILE A 70 -0.09 0.85 8.14
C ILE A 70 0.82 -0.38 8.08
N ASN A 71 2.02 -0.27 8.59
CA ASN A 71 2.97 -1.38 8.64
C ASN A 71 2.65 -2.33 9.81
N ARG A 72 3.04 -3.61 9.69
CA ARG A 72 3.01 -4.54 10.82
C ARG A 72 3.75 -3.98 12.03
N ASN A 73 3.36 -4.40 13.22
CA ASN A 73 3.90 -3.94 14.50
C ASN A 73 3.71 -2.44 14.75
N THR A 74 2.80 -1.77 14.04
CA THR A 74 2.40 -0.41 14.39
C THR A 74 1.53 -0.45 15.64
N THR A 75 1.88 0.37 16.63
CA THR A 75 1.12 0.53 17.87
C THR A 75 -0.26 1.08 17.58
N ILE A 76 -1.30 0.54 18.23
CA ILE A 76 -2.67 1.03 18.16
C ILE A 76 -3.08 1.67 19.49
N PRO A 77 -4.01 2.67 19.48
CA PRO A 77 -4.71 3.22 18.31
C PRO A 77 -3.79 4.01 17.36
N THR A 78 -4.10 4.02 16.06
CA THR A 78 -3.32 4.76 15.06
C THR A 78 -4.20 5.21 13.89
N LYS A 79 -3.81 6.33 13.28
CA LYS A 79 -4.46 6.86 12.09
C LYS A 79 -3.42 7.23 11.04
N LYS A 80 -3.63 6.81 9.80
CA LYS A 80 -2.79 7.13 8.65
C LYS A 80 -3.67 7.46 7.44
N SER A 81 -3.25 8.44 6.66
CA SER A 81 -3.89 8.77 5.38
C SER A 81 -2.87 9.01 4.29
N GLN A 82 -3.27 8.74 3.06
CA GLN A 82 -2.48 8.99 1.86
C GLN A 82 -3.41 9.41 0.72
N VAL A 83 -2.92 10.31 -0.14
CA VAL A 83 -3.67 10.78 -1.31
C VAL A 83 -3.32 9.91 -2.52
N PHE A 84 -4.36 9.44 -3.19
CA PHE A 84 -4.32 8.67 -4.42
C PHE A 84 -5.06 9.44 -5.52
N SER A 85 -4.99 8.92 -6.74
CA SER A 85 -5.70 9.50 -7.88
C SER A 85 -6.35 8.44 -8.75
N THR A 86 -7.06 8.87 -9.79
CA THR A 86 -7.68 7.98 -10.78
C THR A 86 -6.65 7.39 -11.74
N ALA A 87 -6.91 6.16 -12.20
CA ALA A 87 -6.06 5.42 -13.13
C ALA A 87 -6.43 5.66 -14.60
N ALA A 88 -7.65 6.15 -14.89
CA ALA A 88 -8.14 6.38 -16.23
C ALA A 88 -8.76 7.79 -16.38
N ASP A 89 -8.73 8.32 -17.61
CA ASP A 89 -9.37 9.57 -17.95
C ASP A 89 -10.90 9.46 -17.80
N GLY A 90 -11.54 10.50 -17.28
CA GLY A 90 -13.00 10.55 -17.13
C GLY A 90 -13.59 9.58 -16.09
N GLN A 91 -12.78 8.98 -15.25
CA GLN A 91 -13.23 8.04 -14.22
C GLN A 91 -14.09 8.76 -13.16
N THR A 92 -15.33 8.32 -12.99
CA THR A 92 -16.33 8.93 -12.08
C THR A 92 -16.54 8.17 -10.79
N GLN A 93 -15.85 7.03 -10.63
CA GLN A 93 -15.86 6.20 -9.41
C GLN A 93 -14.51 5.54 -9.18
N VAL A 94 -14.19 5.26 -7.92
CA VAL A 94 -13.01 4.50 -7.53
C VAL A 94 -13.41 3.39 -6.58
N GLN A 95 -12.98 2.16 -6.88
CA GLN A 95 -13.11 1.03 -5.98
C GLN A 95 -11.89 0.97 -5.07
N ILE A 96 -12.12 0.98 -3.76
CA ILE A 96 -11.10 0.81 -2.73
C ILE A 96 -11.18 -0.61 -2.23
N LYS A 97 -10.15 -1.41 -2.51
CA LYS A 97 -10.02 -2.77 -2.00
C LYS A 97 -8.97 -2.80 -0.90
N VAL A 98 -9.35 -3.28 0.26
CA VAL A 98 -8.53 -3.29 1.49
C VAL A 98 -7.92 -4.67 1.68
N PHE A 99 -6.61 -4.73 1.85
CA PHE A 99 -5.86 -5.96 2.04
C PHE A 99 -5.04 -5.94 3.32
N GLN A 100 -4.74 -7.14 3.82
CA GLN A 100 -3.87 -7.40 4.95
C GLN A 100 -2.81 -8.44 4.56
N GLY A 101 -1.54 -8.17 4.88
CA GLY A 101 -0.43 -9.09 4.62
C GLY A 101 0.90 -8.39 4.41
N GLU A 102 1.91 -9.17 3.98
CA GLU A 102 3.29 -8.71 3.85
C GLU A 102 3.86 -8.86 2.43
N ARG A 103 3.09 -9.39 1.49
CA ARG A 103 3.53 -9.55 0.08
C ARG A 103 3.35 -8.23 -0.68
N GLU A 104 4.14 -8.04 -1.75
CA GLU A 104 4.09 -6.80 -2.54
C GLU A 104 2.90 -6.74 -3.52
N LEU A 105 2.30 -7.90 -3.84
CA LEU A 105 1.14 -7.99 -4.73
C LEU A 105 -0.11 -8.39 -3.96
N VAL A 106 -1.25 -7.76 -4.28
CA VAL A 106 -2.53 -8.00 -3.58
C VAL A 106 -3.03 -9.43 -3.69
N ARG A 107 -2.74 -10.12 -4.80
CA ARG A 107 -3.15 -11.53 -5.01
C ARG A 107 -2.57 -12.50 -3.98
N ASP A 108 -1.46 -12.12 -3.36
CA ASP A 108 -0.75 -12.94 -2.38
C ASP A 108 -1.04 -12.47 -0.93
N ASN A 109 -1.96 -11.52 -0.76
CA ASN A 109 -2.42 -10.99 0.51
C ASN A 109 -3.91 -11.30 0.75
N LYS A 110 -4.39 -11.11 1.96
CA LYS A 110 -5.79 -11.37 2.33
C LYS A 110 -6.65 -10.14 2.04
N LEU A 111 -7.67 -10.30 1.19
CA LEU A 111 -8.71 -9.29 1.02
C LEU A 111 -9.56 -9.21 2.28
N LEU A 112 -9.71 -8.03 2.86
CA LEU A 112 -10.56 -7.77 4.01
C LEU A 112 -11.95 -7.26 3.61
N GLY A 113 -12.03 -6.53 2.51
CA GLY A 113 -13.27 -6.00 1.95
C GLY A 113 -13.01 -4.93 0.91
N ASP A 114 -14.09 -4.43 0.32
CA ASP A 114 -14.03 -3.37 -0.68
C ASP A 114 -15.26 -2.45 -0.59
N PHE A 115 -15.11 -1.23 -1.09
CA PHE A 115 -16.19 -0.27 -1.24
C PHE A 115 -15.90 0.70 -2.39
N ASN A 116 -16.95 1.38 -2.87
CA ASN A 116 -16.85 2.30 -4.01
C ASN A 116 -17.11 3.74 -3.58
N LEU A 117 -16.22 4.65 -3.97
CA LEU A 117 -16.43 6.09 -3.91
C LEU A 117 -16.98 6.54 -5.27
N HIS A 118 -18.23 6.99 -5.28
CA HIS A 118 -18.94 7.41 -6.50
C HIS A 118 -19.04 8.93 -6.63
N GLY A 119 -19.32 9.37 -7.87
CA GLY A 119 -19.67 10.75 -8.17
C GLY A 119 -18.49 11.71 -8.19
N LEU A 120 -17.33 11.18 -8.58
CA LEU A 120 -16.18 12.02 -8.93
C LEU A 120 -16.49 12.80 -10.20
N PRO A 121 -16.13 14.08 -10.28
CA PRO A 121 -16.18 14.83 -11.53
C PRO A 121 -15.27 14.21 -12.58
N PRO A 122 -15.72 14.06 -13.83
CA PRO A 122 -14.85 13.61 -14.91
C PRO A 122 -13.63 14.53 -15.04
N ALA A 123 -12.45 13.97 -14.99
CA ALA A 123 -11.19 14.68 -15.11
C ALA A 123 -10.12 13.76 -15.75
N PRO A 124 -9.02 14.31 -16.27
CA PRO A 124 -7.88 13.50 -16.70
C PRO A 124 -7.34 12.64 -15.56
N LYS A 125 -6.79 11.46 -15.89
CA LYS A 125 -6.13 10.59 -14.92
C LYS A 125 -5.05 11.36 -14.15
N GLY A 126 -4.90 11.07 -12.87
CA GLY A 126 -3.91 11.72 -12.02
C GLY A 126 -4.34 13.08 -11.43
N VAL A 127 -5.42 13.70 -11.92
CA VAL A 127 -5.91 15.02 -11.44
C VAL A 127 -6.75 14.92 -10.17
N PRO A 128 -7.75 14.00 -10.07
CA PRO A 128 -8.54 13.86 -8.85
C PRO A 128 -7.67 13.50 -7.64
N GLN A 129 -7.97 14.08 -6.48
CA GLN A 129 -7.27 13.81 -5.23
C GLN A 129 -8.19 13.08 -4.27
N ILE A 130 -7.93 11.79 -4.08
CA ILE A 130 -8.71 10.90 -3.23
C ILE A 130 -7.88 10.57 -2.01
N GLU A 131 -8.25 11.11 -0.86
CA GLU A 131 -7.62 10.80 0.41
C GLU A 131 -8.19 9.50 0.97
N VAL A 132 -7.35 8.48 1.07
CA VAL A 132 -7.69 7.22 1.74
C VAL A 132 -7.10 7.24 3.14
N SER A 133 -7.95 7.01 4.14
CA SER A 133 -7.57 7.00 5.55
C SER A 133 -7.84 5.64 6.19
N PHE A 134 -6.91 5.22 7.03
CA PHE A 134 -7.03 4.06 7.93
C PHE A 134 -7.01 4.57 9.37
N ASP A 135 -8.02 4.25 10.14
CA ASP A 135 -8.17 4.62 11.53
C ASP A 135 -8.41 3.33 12.34
N ILE A 136 -7.45 2.93 13.15
CA ILE A 136 -7.52 1.72 14.00
C ILE A 136 -7.70 2.17 15.42
N ASP A 137 -8.79 1.75 16.05
CA ASP A 137 -9.06 2.05 17.45
C ASP A 137 -8.30 1.11 18.42
N ALA A 138 -8.49 1.33 19.71
CA ALA A 138 -7.86 0.53 20.76
C ALA A 138 -8.34 -0.93 20.79
N ASP A 139 -9.49 -1.22 20.22
CA ASP A 139 -10.07 -2.57 20.13
C ASP A 139 -9.62 -3.31 18.85
N GLY A 140 -8.81 -2.65 18.01
CA GLY A 140 -8.31 -3.21 16.75
C GLY A 140 -9.33 -3.18 15.61
N ILE A 141 -10.40 -2.38 15.72
CA ILE A 141 -11.35 -2.16 14.64
C ILE A 141 -10.74 -1.16 13.67
N VAL A 142 -10.70 -1.54 12.39
CA VAL A 142 -10.15 -0.72 11.31
C VAL A 142 -11.29 -0.02 10.57
N ASN A 143 -11.31 1.30 10.62
CA ASN A 143 -12.18 2.13 9.80
C ASN A 143 -11.38 2.64 8.59
N VAL A 144 -11.81 2.28 7.40
CA VAL A 144 -11.20 2.74 6.15
C VAL A 144 -12.14 3.72 5.48
N GLY A 145 -11.66 4.93 5.23
CA GLY A 145 -12.41 5.98 4.54
C GLY A 145 -11.72 6.41 3.25
N ALA A 146 -12.50 6.80 2.25
CA ALA A 146 -12.03 7.45 1.04
C ALA A 146 -12.82 8.75 0.83
N LYS A 147 -12.11 9.86 0.62
CA LYS A 147 -12.69 11.19 0.45
C LYS A 147 -12.12 11.89 -0.78
N ASP A 148 -12.99 12.33 -1.68
CA ASP A 148 -12.61 13.24 -2.74
C ASP A 148 -12.41 14.65 -2.18
N LYS A 149 -11.21 15.19 -2.31
CA LYS A 149 -10.86 16.53 -1.80
C LYS A 149 -11.55 17.66 -2.55
N ALA A 150 -11.92 17.47 -3.81
CA ALA A 150 -12.55 18.49 -4.61
C ALA A 150 -14.05 18.66 -4.28
N THR A 151 -14.78 17.56 -4.15
CA THR A 151 -16.24 17.58 -3.91
C THR A 151 -16.62 17.42 -2.45
N GLY A 152 -15.68 16.95 -1.62
CA GLY A 152 -15.95 16.59 -0.23
C GLY A 152 -16.74 15.30 -0.05
N ARG A 153 -17.06 14.57 -1.13
CA ARG A 153 -17.74 13.27 -1.04
C ARG A 153 -16.85 12.26 -0.36
N ASP A 154 -17.44 11.49 0.51
CA ASP A 154 -16.75 10.45 1.26
C ASP A 154 -17.56 9.16 1.30
N GLN A 155 -16.85 8.06 1.51
CA GLN A 155 -17.39 6.74 1.78
C GLN A 155 -16.45 6.02 2.73
N SER A 156 -17.00 5.18 3.60
CA SER A 156 -16.19 4.44 4.56
C SER A 156 -16.72 3.04 4.82
N MET A 157 -15.84 2.19 5.34
CA MET A 157 -16.12 0.82 5.75
C MET A 157 -15.39 0.52 7.07
N SER A 158 -16.05 -0.24 7.95
CA SER A 158 -15.45 -0.74 9.19
C SER A 158 -15.16 -2.22 9.08
N ILE A 159 -13.97 -2.64 9.49
CA ILE A 159 -13.48 -4.01 9.41
C ILE A 159 -12.89 -4.41 10.75
N VAL A 160 -13.17 -5.62 11.21
CA VAL A 160 -12.45 -6.22 12.34
C VAL A 160 -11.20 -6.93 11.79
N ALA A 161 -10.05 -6.27 11.88
CA ALA A 161 -8.80 -6.76 11.28
C ALA A 161 -8.29 -8.09 11.86
N SER A 162 -8.67 -8.41 13.10
CA SER A 162 -8.29 -9.66 13.77
C SER A 162 -9.20 -10.84 13.43
N SER A 163 -10.32 -10.63 12.73
CA SER A 163 -11.29 -11.67 12.47
C SER A 163 -10.82 -12.63 11.37
N GLY A 164 -10.40 -13.82 11.78
CA GLY A 164 -10.26 -14.97 10.91
C GLY A 164 -8.85 -15.35 10.46
N LEU A 165 -7.79 -14.81 11.08
CA LEU A 165 -6.43 -15.34 10.92
C LEU A 165 -5.95 -15.97 12.23
N SER A 166 -5.54 -17.23 12.14
CA SER A 166 -4.84 -17.92 13.23
C SER A 166 -3.40 -17.43 13.34
N LYS A 167 -2.75 -17.68 14.48
CA LYS A 167 -1.32 -17.37 14.66
C LYS A 167 -0.44 -18.05 13.61
N ASP A 168 -0.75 -19.30 13.27
CA ASP A 168 -0.01 -20.08 12.28
C ASP A 168 -0.14 -19.47 10.87
N GLU A 169 -1.32 -18.95 10.52
CA GLU A 169 -1.52 -18.25 9.25
C GLU A 169 -0.72 -16.95 9.21
N ILE A 170 -0.73 -16.16 10.28
CA ILE A 170 0.08 -14.92 10.38
C ILE A 170 1.58 -15.22 10.22
N GLU A 171 2.08 -16.24 10.95
CA GLU A 171 3.48 -16.65 10.86
C GLU A 171 3.86 -17.16 9.46
N ASN A 172 2.96 -17.90 8.81
CA ASN A 172 3.15 -18.35 7.44
C ASN A 172 3.19 -17.18 6.46
N MET A 173 2.28 -16.20 6.56
CA MET A 173 2.28 -15.01 5.72
C MET A 173 3.58 -14.22 5.86
N ILE A 174 4.12 -14.09 7.07
CA ILE A 174 5.40 -13.42 7.33
C ILE A 174 6.54 -14.21 6.68
N ARG A 175 6.60 -15.52 6.89
CA ARG A 175 7.64 -16.40 6.32
C ARG A 175 7.61 -16.41 4.79
N ASP A 176 6.43 -16.47 4.20
CA ASP A 176 6.28 -16.43 2.75
C ASP A 176 6.72 -15.07 2.18
N SER A 177 6.45 -13.97 2.88
CA SER A 177 6.93 -12.65 2.44
C SER A 177 8.47 -12.56 2.42
N GLU A 178 9.14 -13.14 3.41
CA GLU A 178 10.61 -13.23 3.46
C GLU A 178 11.16 -14.11 2.34
N LYS A 179 10.53 -15.28 2.13
CA LYS A 179 10.92 -16.25 1.09
C LYS A 179 10.82 -15.67 -0.32
N PHE A 180 9.79 -14.90 -0.60
CA PHE A 180 9.51 -14.37 -1.93
C PHE A 180 9.89 -12.89 -2.10
N ALA A 181 10.53 -12.28 -1.10
CA ALA A 181 10.83 -10.84 -1.05
C ALA A 181 11.52 -10.32 -2.32
N GLU A 182 12.52 -11.04 -2.84
CA GLU A 182 13.27 -10.62 -4.02
C GLU A 182 12.42 -10.74 -5.30
N ALA A 183 11.68 -11.85 -5.45
CA ALA A 183 10.81 -12.07 -6.60
C ALA A 183 9.67 -11.05 -6.64
N ASP A 184 9.05 -10.80 -5.48
CA ASP A 184 7.98 -9.81 -5.35
C ASP A 184 8.47 -8.39 -5.66
N ARG A 185 9.65 -8.03 -5.14
CA ARG A 185 10.26 -6.73 -5.41
C ARG A 185 10.50 -6.52 -6.91
N LYS A 186 11.09 -7.50 -7.58
CA LYS A 186 11.32 -7.42 -9.04
C LYS A 186 10.01 -7.28 -9.81
N LYS A 187 9.00 -8.05 -9.42
CA LYS A 187 7.68 -7.99 -10.06
C LYS A 187 6.99 -6.65 -9.85
N LYS A 188 7.04 -6.11 -8.65
CA LYS A 188 6.53 -4.77 -8.34
C LYS A 188 7.25 -3.70 -9.13
N GLU A 189 8.59 -3.71 -9.15
CA GLU A 189 9.41 -2.77 -9.94
C GLU A 189 9.06 -2.82 -11.43
N GLN A 190 8.81 -4.01 -11.97
CA GLN A 190 8.36 -4.19 -13.36
C GLN A 190 6.99 -3.56 -13.59
N ILE A 191 6.01 -3.81 -12.71
CA ILE A 191 4.67 -3.24 -12.81
C ILE A 191 4.71 -1.72 -12.71
N GLU A 192 5.46 -1.17 -11.76
CA GLU A 192 5.62 0.27 -11.58
C GLU A 192 6.29 0.92 -12.80
N ALA A 193 7.33 0.29 -13.37
CA ALA A 193 7.98 0.75 -14.60
C ALA A 193 7.02 0.72 -15.79
N THR A 194 6.20 -0.33 -15.93
CA THR A 194 5.18 -0.43 -16.98
C THR A 194 4.13 0.67 -16.86
N ASN A 195 3.58 0.87 -15.66
CA ASN A 195 2.59 1.92 -15.40
C ASN A 195 3.15 3.31 -15.68
N HIS A 196 4.41 3.55 -15.31
CA HIS A 196 5.10 4.81 -15.60
C HIS A 196 5.31 5.00 -17.10
N ALA A 197 5.74 3.96 -17.83
CA ALA A 197 5.91 3.99 -19.28
C ALA A 197 4.61 4.33 -20.01
N GLU A 198 3.50 3.69 -19.65
CA GLU A 198 2.17 3.98 -20.22
C GLU A 198 1.74 5.41 -19.94
N SER A 199 2.05 5.94 -18.75
CA SER A 199 1.75 7.33 -18.41
C SER A 199 2.55 8.30 -19.28
N VAL A 200 3.86 8.08 -19.43
CA VAL A 200 4.75 8.91 -20.27
C VAL A 200 4.35 8.86 -21.75
N ILE A 201 4.02 7.68 -22.27
CA ILE A 201 3.52 7.55 -23.64
C ILE A 201 2.26 8.39 -23.84
N SER A 202 1.26 8.21 -22.95
CA SER A 202 -0.02 8.92 -23.05
C SER A 202 0.13 10.44 -22.96
N GLU A 203 1.00 10.92 -22.07
CA GLU A 203 1.28 12.35 -21.92
C GLU A 203 2.01 12.90 -23.14
N THR A 204 3.02 12.18 -23.66
CA THR A 204 3.75 12.56 -24.85
C THR A 204 2.83 12.64 -26.08
N GLU A 205 1.95 11.65 -26.28
CA GLU A 205 0.98 11.65 -27.39
C GLU A 205 -0.03 12.81 -27.29
N LYS A 206 -0.54 13.10 -26.10
CA LYS A 206 -1.43 14.26 -25.87
C LYS A 206 -0.74 15.57 -26.23
N ASN A 207 0.50 15.75 -25.75
CA ASN A 207 1.27 16.96 -26.01
C ASN A 207 1.62 17.09 -27.50
N MET A 208 1.95 15.97 -28.18
CA MET A 208 2.20 15.97 -29.63
C MET A 208 0.96 16.36 -30.44
N GLU A 209 -0.23 15.96 -30.03
CA GLU A 209 -1.46 16.34 -30.71
C GLU A 209 -1.80 17.82 -30.45
N GLU A 210 -1.61 18.31 -29.21
CA GLU A 210 -1.86 19.71 -28.84
C GLU A 210 -0.96 20.68 -29.63
N PHE A 211 0.32 20.34 -29.80
CA PHE A 211 1.30 21.19 -30.47
C PHE A 211 1.57 20.80 -31.93
N LYS A 212 0.75 19.97 -32.57
CA LYS A 212 0.95 19.36 -33.89
C LYS A 212 1.33 20.36 -35.01
N GLY A 213 0.80 21.59 -34.96
CA GLY A 213 1.11 22.62 -35.95
C GLY A 213 2.43 23.37 -35.73
N GLN A 214 3.11 23.12 -34.60
CA GLN A 214 4.31 23.84 -34.18
C GLN A 214 5.55 22.91 -34.12
N LEU A 215 5.33 21.59 -34.24
CA LEU A 215 6.38 20.59 -34.12
C LEU A 215 7.15 20.41 -35.45
N ASP A 216 8.45 20.28 -35.37
CA ASP A 216 9.27 19.81 -36.50
C ASP A 216 8.88 18.37 -36.85
N ALA A 217 8.57 18.13 -38.12
CA ALA A 217 8.10 16.82 -38.59
C ALA A 217 9.12 15.70 -38.37
N SER A 218 10.42 15.98 -38.56
CA SER A 218 11.49 14.97 -38.39
C SER A 218 11.67 14.59 -36.95
N GLU A 219 11.57 15.55 -35.99
CA GLU A 219 11.67 15.26 -34.56
C GLU A 219 10.39 14.57 -34.03
N ALA A 220 9.22 14.98 -34.55
CA ALA A 220 7.96 14.30 -34.21
C ALA A 220 7.96 12.82 -34.64
N ASP A 221 8.50 12.49 -35.79
CA ASP A 221 8.60 11.12 -36.28
C ASP A 221 9.58 10.27 -35.43
N LYS A 222 10.68 10.85 -34.97
CA LYS A 222 11.58 10.17 -34.02
C LYS A 222 10.88 9.81 -32.68
N ILE A 223 10.07 10.74 -32.15
CA ILE A 223 9.31 10.47 -30.94
C ILE A 223 8.29 9.36 -31.16
N LYS A 224 7.60 9.32 -32.31
CA LYS A 224 6.68 8.22 -32.64
C LYS A 224 7.42 6.87 -32.74
N GLU A 225 8.62 6.85 -33.31
CA GLU A 225 9.46 5.64 -33.33
C GLU A 225 9.81 5.17 -31.92
N GLN A 226 10.20 6.10 -31.02
CA GLN A 226 10.49 5.78 -29.62
C GLN A 226 9.26 5.25 -28.89
N ILE A 227 8.08 5.85 -29.10
CA ILE A 227 6.81 5.36 -28.55
C ILE A 227 6.50 3.94 -29.05
N THR A 228 6.66 3.70 -30.36
CA THR A 228 6.43 2.38 -30.95
C THR A 228 7.37 1.34 -30.35
N LYS A 229 8.66 1.64 -30.27
CA LYS A 229 9.67 0.77 -29.65
C LYS A 229 9.30 0.45 -28.19
N LEU A 230 8.94 1.47 -27.40
CA LEU A 230 8.57 1.27 -26.00
C LEU A 230 7.30 0.39 -25.86
N ARG A 231 6.30 0.59 -26.73
CA ARG A 231 5.11 -0.29 -26.78
C ARG A 231 5.45 -1.74 -27.13
N GLU A 232 6.40 -1.97 -28.05
CA GLU A 232 6.88 -3.32 -28.38
C GLU A 232 7.56 -3.98 -27.17
N VAL A 233 8.34 -3.20 -26.41
CA VAL A 233 8.98 -3.67 -25.17
C VAL A 233 7.91 -4.04 -24.15
N LEU A 234 6.91 -3.18 -23.90
CA LEU A 234 5.81 -3.45 -22.98
C LEU A 234 4.96 -4.67 -23.41
N ALA A 235 4.79 -4.89 -24.71
CA ALA A 235 4.04 -6.03 -25.23
C ALA A 235 4.68 -7.40 -24.92
N LYS A 236 5.98 -7.45 -24.61
CA LYS A 236 6.65 -8.68 -24.15
C LYS A 236 6.19 -9.14 -22.75
N GLY A 237 5.44 -8.29 -22.03
CA GLY A 237 4.83 -8.60 -20.72
C GLY A 237 5.87 -8.96 -19.66
N ASP A 238 5.66 -10.09 -19.00
CA ASP A 238 6.49 -10.54 -17.86
C ASP A 238 7.95 -10.87 -18.20
N ASN A 239 8.31 -10.92 -19.49
CA ASN A 239 9.66 -11.28 -19.95
C ASN A 239 10.62 -10.08 -20.06
N VAL A 240 10.19 -8.89 -19.62
CA VAL A 240 11.00 -7.66 -19.69
C VAL A 240 11.47 -7.24 -18.31
N GLU A 241 12.74 -6.94 -18.18
CA GLU A 241 13.33 -6.39 -16.95
C GLU A 241 12.90 -4.91 -16.76
N ALA A 242 12.62 -4.51 -15.51
CA ALA A 242 12.24 -3.13 -15.18
C ALA A 242 13.27 -2.09 -15.68
N GLU A 243 14.54 -2.44 -15.67
CA GLU A 243 15.63 -1.56 -16.11
C GLU A 243 15.60 -1.28 -17.62
N GLU A 244 15.19 -2.26 -18.45
CA GLU A 244 15.00 -2.04 -19.90
C GLU A 244 13.88 -1.03 -20.14
N ILE A 245 12.74 -1.19 -19.43
CA ILE A 245 11.60 -0.27 -19.53
C ILE A 245 12.01 1.14 -19.09
N LYS A 246 12.67 1.28 -17.94
CA LYS A 246 13.12 2.58 -17.40
C LYS A 246 14.07 3.30 -18.34
N LYS A 247 14.97 2.57 -19.01
CA LYS A 247 15.90 3.12 -20.00
C LYS A 247 15.15 3.70 -21.19
N ASP A 248 14.24 2.93 -21.80
CA ASP A 248 13.47 3.39 -22.97
C ASP A 248 12.53 4.56 -22.60
N VAL A 249 11.97 4.56 -21.40
CA VAL A 249 11.20 5.70 -20.85
C VAL A 249 12.07 6.96 -20.75
N SER A 250 13.29 6.84 -20.23
CA SER A 250 14.23 7.97 -20.12
C SER A 250 14.62 8.53 -21.49
N GLU A 251 14.84 7.66 -22.49
CA GLU A 251 15.12 8.07 -23.87
C GLU A 251 13.92 8.84 -24.47
N LEU A 252 12.70 8.36 -24.26
CA LEU A 252 11.47 9.05 -24.73
C LEU A 252 11.28 10.40 -24.04
N GLN A 253 11.48 10.48 -22.72
CA GLN A 253 11.37 11.73 -21.97
C GLN A 253 12.38 12.78 -22.43
N GLN A 254 13.63 12.39 -22.68
CA GLN A 254 14.67 13.30 -23.18
C GLN A 254 14.35 13.80 -24.60
N GLY A 255 13.86 12.91 -25.47
CA GLY A 255 13.42 13.29 -26.81
C GLY A 255 12.25 14.27 -26.78
N SER A 256 11.25 13.98 -25.94
CA SER A 256 10.07 14.81 -25.74
C SER A 256 10.42 16.21 -25.21
N LEU A 257 11.30 16.30 -24.20
CA LEU A 257 11.75 17.59 -23.67
C LEU A 257 12.40 18.46 -24.74
N LYS A 258 13.29 17.91 -25.58
CA LYS A 258 13.93 18.65 -26.68
C LYS A 258 12.93 19.17 -27.70
N LEU A 259 11.92 18.35 -28.03
CA LEU A 259 10.86 18.74 -28.96
C LEU A 259 10.06 19.93 -28.45
N PHE A 260 9.66 19.90 -27.17
CA PHE A 260 8.88 20.98 -26.58
C PHE A 260 9.69 22.25 -26.28
N GLU A 261 10.98 22.15 -25.96
CA GLU A 261 11.85 23.33 -25.86
C GLU A 261 11.92 24.13 -27.17
N MET A 262 11.79 23.49 -28.33
CA MET A 262 11.76 24.15 -29.62
C MET A 262 10.45 24.91 -29.90
N VAL A 263 9.35 24.46 -29.27
CA VAL A 263 8.04 25.11 -29.40
C VAL A 263 7.95 26.40 -28.57
N TYR A 264 8.69 26.47 -27.46
CA TYR A 264 8.69 27.62 -26.55
C TYR A 264 9.77 28.69 -26.88
N LYS A 265 10.57 28.48 -27.92
CA LYS A 265 11.50 29.48 -28.46
C LYS A 265 10.94 30.18 -29.69
#